data_f59da36ca6e049f57b9f1b9396baf261
#
_entry.id   f59da36ca6e049f57b9f1b9396baf261
#
_cell.length_a   1.000
_cell.length_b   1.000
_cell.length_c   1.000
_cell.angle_alpha   90.00
_cell.angle_beta   90.00
_cell.angle_gamma   90.00
#
_symmetry.space_group_name_H-M   'P 1'
#
loop_
_entity.id
_entity.type
_entity.pdbx_description
1 polymer ?
#
loop_
_entity_poly.entity_id
_entity_poly.type
_entity_poly.pdbx_seq_one_letter_code
_entity_poly.pdbx_strand_id
1 'polypeptide(L)'
;NDFIQEWVRGRAALNIKKSANSQQRHPYEPCYLFEAGIQPLHRYPIKGIIWYQGESNAHNMEVHERLFPLLVNSWRQNWNADLPFYYVQLSSIDRPSWTWFRDSQRRLAQTVSNTGMAVSSDRGDSLNVHPTRKKEIGERLAHWALNKTYGHNVIPSGPLFRSATFTDNAAYITFDYAKGLTTS
;
A
#
# COMPACT_ATOMS: atom_id res chain seq x y z
N ASN A 1 -18.03 9.49 4.71
CA ASN A 1 -18.49 8.10 4.83
C ASN A 1 -19.59 7.77 3.82
N ASP A 2 -20.59 8.61 3.65
CA ASP A 2 -21.73 8.33 2.77
C ASP A 2 -21.34 8.25 1.30
N PHE A 3 -20.49 9.15 0.83
CA PHE A 3 -19.97 9.11 -0.54
C PHE A 3 -19.19 7.81 -0.85
N ILE A 4 -18.36 7.34 0.07
CA ILE A 4 -17.61 6.09 -0.11
C ILE A 4 -18.56 4.90 -0.12
N GLN A 5 -19.56 4.88 0.76
CA GLN A 5 -20.56 3.82 0.79
C GLN A 5 -21.44 3.83 -0.46
N GLU A 6 -21.83 5.00 -0.94
CA GLU A 6 -22.62 5.13 -2.18
C GLU A 6 -21.83 4.66 -3.40
N TRP A 7 -20.56 5.05 -3.52
CA TRP A 7 -19.69 4.59 -4.61
C TRP A 7 -19.47 3.07 -4.57
N VAL A 8 -19.22 2.49 -3.39
CA VAL A 8 -19.04 1.04 -3.22
C VAL A 8 -20.33 0.29 -3.54
N ARG A 9 -21.48 0.78 -3.06
CA ARG A 9 -22.80 0.20 -3.37
C ARG A 9 -23.13 0.26 -4.85
N GLY A 10 -22.85 1.38 -5.51
CA GLY A 10 -23.05 1.55 -6.94
C GLY A 10 -22.21 0.57 -7.76
N ARG A 11 -20.93 0.38 -7.41
CA ARG A 11 -20.06 -0.60 -8.05
C ARG A 11 -20.48 -2.03 -7.76
N ALA A 12 -20.86 -2.35 -6.54
CA ALA A 12 -21.39 -3.65 -6.18
C ALA A 12 -22.67 -3.95 -6.97
N ALA A 13 -23.61 -3.00 -7.05
CA ALA A 13 -24.86 -3.16 -7.81
C ALA A 13 -24.64 -3.44 -9.30
N LEU A 14 -23.60 -2.86 -9.92
CA LEU A 14 -23.27 -3.10 -11.32
C LEU A 14 -22.70 -4.51 -11.60
N ASN A 15 -22.05 -5.11 -10.62
CA ASN A 15 -21.33 -6.37 -10.79
C ASN A 15 -22.02 -7.57 -10.15
N ILE A 16 -23.05 -7.35 -9.33
CA ILE A 16 -23.77 -8.43 -8.66
C ILE A 16 -24.86 -8.96 -9.59
N LYS A 17 -24.61 -10.12 -10.20
CA LYS A 17 -25.71 -10.97 -10.66
C LYS A 17 -26.36 -11.57 -9.43
N LYS A 18 -27.64 -11.29 -9.22
CA LYS A 18 -28.39 -11.90 -8.11
C LYS A 18 -28.21 -13.41 -8.15
N SER A 19 -27.66 -13.98 -7.09
CA SER A 19 -27.62 -15.42 -6.90
C SER A 19 -29.05 -15.96 -6.81
N ALA A 20 -29.28 -17.15 -7.36
CA ALA A 20 -30.52 -17.89 -7.16
C ALA A 20 -30.73 -18.27 -5.66
N ASN A 21 -29.66 -18.29 -4.88
CA ASN A 21 -29.68 -18.52 -3.45
C ASN A 21 -29.65 -17.19 -2.69
N SER A 22 -30.75 -16.82 -2.04
CA SER A 22 -30.88 -15.59 -1.26
C SER A 22 -29.95 -15.52 -0.03
N GLN A 23 -29.42 -16.66 0.41
CA GLN A 23 -28.46 -16.75 1.51
C GLN A 23 -27.02 -16.53 1.06
N GLN A 24 -26.75 -16.55 -0.24
CA GLN A 24 -25.39 -16.39 -0.77
C GLN A 24 -25.06 -14.91 -0.94
N ARG A 25 -24.11 -14.43 -0.14
CA ARG A 25 -23.54 -13.09 -0.28
C ARG A 25 -22.55 -13.03 -1.46
N HIS A 26 -22.48 -11.89 -2.10
CA HIS A 26 -21.53 -11.64 -3.19
C HIS A 26 -20.21 -11.08 -2.65
N PRO A 27 -19.03 -11.48 -3.19
CA PRO A 27 -17.74 -10.95 -2.73
C PRO A 27 -17.57 -9.44 -2.81
N TYR A 28 -18.34 -8.75 -3.65
CA TYR A 28 -18.33 -7.28 -3.76
C TYR A 28 -19.27 -6.58 -2.78
N GLU A 29 -20.02 -7.32 -1.96
CA GLU A 29 -20.77 -6.67 -0.89
C GLU A 29 -19.81 -6.01 0.12
N PRO A 30 -20.17 -4.82 0.61
CA PRO A 30 -19.40 -4.15 1.64
C PRO A 30 -19.17 -5.06 2.86
N CYS A 31 -17.92 -5.07 3.35
CA CYS A 31 -17.46 -5.86 4.49
C CYS A 31 -17.44 -7.38 4.30
N TYR A 32 -18.02 -7.96 3.26
CA TYR A 32 -18.11 -9.42 3.12
C TYR A 32 -16.76 -10.12 3.16
N LEU A 33 -15.77 -9.66 2.38
CA LEU A 33 -14.44 -10.26 2.37
C LEU A 33 -13.70 -10.12 3.71
N PHE A 34 -13.94 -9.01 4.41
CA PHE A 34 -13.40 -8.83 5.75
C PHE A 34 -14.02 -9.80 6.74
N GLU A 35 -15.36 -9.87 6.78
CA GLU A 35 -16.10 -10.75 7.69
C GLU A 35 -15.81 -12.24 7.43
N ALA A 36 -15.74 -12.62 6.15
CA ALA A 36 -15.54 -14.02 5.77
C ALA A 36 -14.07 -14.47 5.83
N GLY A 37 -13.13 -13.58 5.51
CA GLY A 37 -11.73 -13.96 5.31
C GLY A 37 -10.76 -13.41 6.37
N ILE A 38 -11.03 -12.25 6.93
CA ILE A 38 -10.09 -11.58 7.85
C ILE A 38 -10.53 -11.72 9.31
N GLN A 39 -11.80 -11.45 9.59
CA GLN A 39 -12.34 -11.48 10.94
C GLN A 39 -12.12 -12.84 11.66
N PRO A 40 -12.27 -13.99 11.01
CA PRO A 40 -11.98 -15.28 11.66
C PRO A 40 -10.52 -15.44 12.10
N LEU A 41 -9.59 -14.68 11.48
CA LEU A 41 -8.16 -14.77 11.74
C LEU A 41 -7.67 -13.83 12.85
N HIS A 42 -8.50 -12.95 13.41
CA HIS A 42 -8.06 -11.93 14.37
C HIS A 42 -7.43 -12.50 15.65
N ARG A 43 -7.71 -13.76 15.99
CA ARG A 43 -7.09 -14.48 17.12
C ARG A 43 -5.77 -15.15 16.76
N TYR A 44 -5.45 -15.25 15.47
CA TYR A 44 -4.18 -15.82 15.03
C TYR A 44 -3.06 -14.79 15.24
N PRO A 45 -1.98 -15.15 15.95
CA PRO A 45 -0.90 -14.20 16.21
C PRO A 45 -0.12 -13.92 14.92
N ILE A 46 -0.02 -12.64 14.56
CA ILE A 46 0.78 -12.17 13.42
C ILE A 46 1.80 -11.14 13.88
N LYS A 47 2.90 -11.03 13.15
CA LYS A 47 3.98 -10.08 13.45
C LYS A 47 3.89 -8.79 12.64
N GLY A 48 3.02 -8.73 11.67
CA GLY A 48 2.83 -7.58 10.78
C GLY A 48 2.00 -7.94 9.55
N ILE A 49 1.77 -6.95 8.72
CA ILE A 49 0.97 -7.06 7.50
C ILE A 49 1.83 -6.66 6.31
N ILE A 50 1.75 -7.43 5.23
CA ILE A 50 2.24 -7.04 3.92
C ILE A 50 1.05 -6.81 2.99
N TRP A 51 1.06 -5.68 2.26
CA TRP A 51 -0.10 -5.23 1.50
C TRP A 51 0.28 -4.84 0.08
N TYR A 52 -0.39 -5.42 -0.89
CA TYR A 52 -0.20 -5.07 -2.30
C TYR A 52 -1.56 -4.89 -2.97
N GLN A 53 -2.00 -3.65 -3.10
CA GLN A 53 -3.30 -3.29 -3.67
C GLN A 53 -3.32 -1.79 -4.01
N GLY A 54 -4.21 -1.38 -4.90
CA GLY A 54 -4.49 0.03 -5.15
C GLY A 54 -4.82 0.35 -6.61
N GLU A 55 -4.67 -0.59 -7.52
CA GLU A 55 -4.81 -0.39 -8.96
C GLU A 55 -6.19 0.17 -9.33
N SER A 56 -7.24 -0.35 -8.73
CA SER A 56 -8.61 0.17 -8.92
C SER A 56 -8.87 1.49 -8.20
N ASN A 57 -8.04 1.88 -7.25
CA ASN A 57 -8.16 3.14 -6.50
C ASN A 57 -7.38 4.29 -7.16
N ALA A 58 -6.49 3.98 -8.13
CA ALA A 58 -5.53 4.93 -8.66
C ALA A 58 -6.16 6.13 -9.40
N HIS A 59 -7.42 6.08 -9.74
CA HIS A 59 -8.18 7.20 -10.33
C HIS A 59 -8.88 8.07 -9.27
N ASN A 60 -8.79 7.74 -7.99
CA ASN A 60 -9.39 8.50 -6.89
C ASN A 60 -8.43 8.55 -5.68
N MET A 61 -7.40 9.38 -5.83
CA MET A 61 -6.32 9.53 -4.87
C MET A 61 -6.80 10.06 -3.52
N GLU A 62 -7.68 11.06 -3.51
CA GLU A 62 -8.17 11.69 -2.28
C GLU A 62 -8.94 10.69 -1.41
N VAL A 63 -9.69 9.80 -2.03
CA VAL A 63 -10.39 8.72 -1.33
C VAL A 63 -9.38 7.71 -0.78
N HIS A 64 -8.37 7.34 -1.55
CA HIS A 64 -7.32 6.42 -1.09
C HIS A 64 -6.55 6.97 0.11
N GLU A 65 -6.21 8.26 0.11
CA GLU A 65 -5.51 8.92 1.22
C GLU A 65 -6.29 8.86 2.54
N ARG A 66 -7.61 8.76 2.47
CA ARG A 66 -8.48 8.56 3.64
C ARG A 66 -8.67 7.09 3.99
N LEU A 67 -8.83 6.24 2.98
CA LEU A 67 -9.13 4.81 3.18
C LEU A 67 -7.92 4.02 3.68
N PHE A 68 -6.70 4.33 3.23
CA PHE A 68 -5.52 3.59 3.63
C PHE A 68 -5.21 3.70 5.13
N PRO A 69 -5.20 4.90 5.76
CA PRO A 69 -5.07 5.01 7.21
C PRO A 69 -6.18 4.30 7.98
N LEU A 70 -7.42 4.36 7.48
CA LEU A 70 -8.55 3.65 8.09
C LEU A 70 -8.37 2.13 8.04
N LEU A 71 -7.88 1.60 6.91
CA LEU A 71 -7.55 0.18 6.77
C LEU A 71 -6.49 -0.24 7.79
N VAL A 72 -5.38 0.49 7.85
CA VAL A 72 -4.28 0.20 8.79
C VAL A 72 -4.78 0.23 10.24
N ASN A 73 -5.52 1.24 10.62
CA ASN A 73 -6.07 1.38 11.97
C ASN A 73 -7.09 0.27 12.29
N SER A 74 -7.96 -0.07 11.33
CA SER A 74 -8.94 -1.16 11.49
C SER A 74 -8.24 -2.50 11.78
N TRP A 75 -7.19 -2.83 11.06
CA TRP A 75 -6.44 -4.05 11.31
C TRP A 75 -5.74 -4.04 12.68
N ARG A 76 -5.09 -2.93 13.05
CA ARG A 76 -4.47 -2.76 14.37
C ARG A 76 -5.48 -2.92 15.50
N GLN A 77 -6.67 -2.35 15.35
CA GLN A 77 -7.75 -2.50 16.33
C GLN A 77 -8.23 -3.96 16.44
N ASN A 78 -8.41 -4.65 15.30
CA ASN A 78 -8.87 -6.04 15.30
C ASN A 78 -7.87 -6.99 15.98
N TRP A 79 -6.56 -6.78 15.83
CA TRP A 79 -5.53 -7.56 16.52
C TRP A 79 -5.13 -7.00 17.89
N ASN A 80 -5.69 -5.86 18.29
CA ASN A 80 -5.32 -5.14 19.50
C ASN A 80 -3.79 -4.96 19.62
N ALA A 81 -3.13 -4.57 18.53
CA ALA A 81 -1.68 -4.43 18.43
C ALA A 81 -1.29 -3.36 17.41
N ASP A 82 -0.24 -2.60 17.69
CA ASP A 82 0.35 -1.68 16.70
C ASP A 82 1.18 -2.46 15.67
N LEU A 83 0.47 -3.24 14.84
CA LEU A 83 1.09 -4.07 13.82
C LEU A 83 1.82 -3.22 12.78
N PRO A 84 3.08 -3.53 12.44
CA PRO A 84 3.75 -2.92 11.31
C PRO A 84 3.02 -3.27 10.01
N PHE A 85 2.91 -2.28 9.13
CA PHE A 85 2.18 -2.40 7.87
C PHE A 85 3.11 -2.04 6.69
N TYR A 86 3.60 -3.06 6.01
CA TYR A 86 4.51 -2.86 4.87
C TYR A 86 3.75 -3.04 3.56
N TYR A 87 3.85 -2.05 2.68
CA TYR A 87 3.04 -2.07 1.48
C TYR A 87 3.86 -1.77 0.22
N VAL A 88 3.32 -2.16 -0.92
CA VAL A 88 3.92 -1.94 -2.22
C VAL A 88 3.37 -0.67 -2.83
N GLN A 89 4.27 0.25 -3.21
CA GLN A 89 3.92 1.31 -4.13
C GLN A 89 3.64 0.70 -5.50
N LEU A 90 2.53 1.06 -6.14
CA LEU A 90 2.17 0.50 -7.44
C LEU A 90 3.30 0.67 -8.48
N SER A 91 3.45 -0.33 -9.32
CA SER A 91 4.46 -0.35 -10.40
C SER A 91 4.19 0.72 -11.46
N SER A 92 5.11 0.88 -12.39
CA SER A 92 4.89 1.77 -13.55
C SER A 92 3.83 1.18 -14.47
N ILE A 93 2.96 2.06 -14.97
CA ILE A 93 2.06 1.82 -16.09
C ILE A 93 1.76 3.17 -16.74
N ASP A 94 1.49 3.18 -18.02
CA ASP A 94 1.12 4.40 -18.75
C ASP A 94 -0.36 4.76 -18.54
N ARG A 95 -0.60 5.49 -17.45
CA ARG A 95 -1.93 6.03 -17.10
C ARG A 95 -1.79 7.40 -16.43
N PRO A 96 -2.58 8.42 -16.81
CA PRO A 96 -2.44 9.79 -16.33
C PRO A 96 -2.49 9.95 -14.81
N SER A 97 -3.35 9.21 -14.12
CA SER A 97 -3.52 9.30 -12.66
C SER A 97 -2.42 8.58 -11.87
N TRP A 98 -1.60 7.75 -12.53
CA TRP A 98 -0.75 6.78 -11.85
C TRP A 98 0.40 7.41 -11.08
N THR A 99 1.04 8.41 -11.65
CA THR A 99 2.15 9.14 -11.01
C THR A 99 1.69 9.84 -9.73
N TRP A 100 0.53 10.49 -9.78
CA TRP A 100 -0.07 11.15 -8.61
C TRP A 100 -0.45 10.16 -7.51
N PHE A 101 -1.04 9.03 -7.89
CA PHE A 101 -1.39 7.99 -6.94
C PHE A 101 -0.16 7.39 -6.25
N ARG A 102 0.91 7.14 -7.00
CA ARG A 102 2.17 6.65 -6.44
C ARG A 102 2.81 7.66 -5.49
N ASP A 103 2.74 8.94 -5.80
CA ASP A 103 3.19 9.99 -4.88
C ASP A 103 2.32 10.06 -3.62
N SER A 104 1.03 9.87 -3.73
CA SER A 104 0.13 9.72 -2.58
C SER A 104 0.57 8.55 -1.69
N GLN A 105 0.87 7.39 -2.27
CA GLN A 105 1.39 6.25 -1.52
C GLN A 105 2.71 6.58 -0.80
N ARG A 106 3.61 7.33 -1.42
CA ARG A 106 4.85 7.80 -0.80
C ARG A 106 4.57 8.72 0.40
N ARG A 107 3.63 9.67 0.27
CA ARG A 107 3.24 10.56 1.38
C ARG A 107 2.62 9.79 2.55
N LEU A 108 1.82 8.77 2.26
CA LEU A 108 1.23 7.91 3.30
C LEU A 108 2.29 7.17 4.13
N ALA A 109 3.43 6.79 3.54
CA ALA A 109 4.55 6.22 4.28
C ALA A 109 5.18 7.20 5.31
N GLN A 110 5.00 8.49 5.11
CA GLN A 110 5.50 9.53 6.01
C GLN A 110 4.48 9.94 7.09
N THR A 111 3.20 9.75 6.83
CA THR A 111 2.11 10.23 7.69
C THR A 111 1.46 9.13 8.53
N VAL A 112 1.51 7.88 8.08
CA VAL A 112 0.98 6.74 8.82
C VAL A 112 2.13 6.06 9.56
N SER A 113 2.08 6.10 10.90
CA SER A 113 3.12 5.52 11.75
C SER A 113 3.27 4.01 11.54
N ASN A 114 4.46 3.47 11.86
CA ASN A 114 4.80 2.05 11.81
C ASN A 114 4.44 1.41 10.46
N THR A 115 4.77 2.12 9.37
CA THR A 115 4.63 1.65 7.99
C THR A 115 5.96 1.66 7.26
N GLY A 116 6.04 0.91 6.17
CA GLY A 116 7.18 0.93 5.24
C GLY A 116 6.68 0.64 3.81
N MET A 117 7.32 1.27 2.84
CA MET A 117 6.90 1.17 1.44
C MET A 117 7.99 0.54 0.58
N ALA A 118 7.65 -0.52 -0.11
CA ALA A 118 8.49 -1.12 -1.15
C ALA A 118 8.15 -0.50 -2.52
N VAL A 119 9.13 0.18 -3.11
CA VAL A 119 8.99 0.74 -4.46
C VAL A 119 8.98 -0.40 -5.48
N SER A 120 8.13 -0.31 -6.50
CA SER A 120 8.03 -1.31 -7.58
C SER A 120 8.05 -0.73 -9.01
N SER A 121 8.39 0.55 -9.16
CA SER A 121 8.39 1.24 -10.46
C SER A 121 9.31 0.63 -11.50
N ASP A 122 10.45 0.11 -11.07
CA ASP A 122 11.46 -0.54 -11.92
C ASP A 122 11.11 -2.00 -12.27
N ARG A 123 9.99 -2.51 -11.81
CA ARG A 123 9.49 -3.88 -12.03
C ARG A 123 8.11 -3.90 -12.70
N GLY A 124 7.65 -2.76 -13.17
CA GLY A 124 6.38 -2.61 -13.86
C GLY A 124 6.44 -2.93 -15.36
N ASP A 125 5.32 -2.72 -15.98
CA ASP A 125 5.10 -2.82 -17.42
C ASP A 125 4.21 -1.65 -17.83
N SER A 126 4.51 -1.00 -18.97
CA SER A 126 3.77 0.17 -19.44
C SER A 126 2.30 -0.12 -19.79
N LEU A 127 1.99 -1.35 -20.12
CA LEU A 127 0.66 -1.78 -20.60
C LEU A 127 -0.07 -2.73 -19.64
N ASN A 128 0.65 -3.35 -18.69
CA ASN A 128 0.09 -4.38 -17.82
C ASN A 128 0.17 -3.97 -16.34
N VAL A 129 -0.99 -3.89 -15.68
CA VAL A 129 -1.09 -3.61 -14.24
C VAL A 129 -0.61 -4.76 -13.35
N HIS A 130 -0.38 -5.96 -13.93
CA HIS A 130 0.02 -7.15 -13.22
C HIS A 130 1.49 -7.50 -13.53
N PRO A 131 2.48 -6.81 -12.94
CA PRO A 131 3.88 -7.11 -13.19
C PRO A 131 4.22 -8.52 -12.74
N THR A 132 4.99 -9.24 -13.53
CA THR A 132 5.35 -10.64 -13.26
C THR A 132 6.57 -10.80 -12.34
N ARG A 133 7.41 -9.76 -12.24
CA ARG A 133 8.64 -9.76 -11.45
C ARG A 133 8.37 -9.49 -9.97
N LYS A 134 7.75 -10.46 -9.29
CA LYS A 134 7.31 -10.31 -7.89
C LYS A 134 8.39 -10.61 -6.85
N LYS A 135 9.43 -11.39 -7.21
CA LYS A 135 10.47 -11.80 -6.27
C LYS A 135 11.16 -10.60 -5.65
N GLU A 136 11.64 -9.66 -6.46
CA GLU A 136 12.35 -8.48 -5.98
C GLU A 136 11.45 -7.57 -5.11
N ILE A 137 10.16 -7.56 -5.38
CA ILE A 137 9.20 -6.81 -4.56
C ILE A 137 9.04 -7.49 -3.18
N GLY A 138 8.95 -8.81 -3.16
CA GLY A 138 8.93 -9.59 -1.92
C GLY A 138 10.20 -9.39 -1.09
N GLU A 139 11.36 -9.36 -1.72
CA GLU A 139 12.65 -9.08 -1.07
C GLU A 139 12.68 -7.66 -0.44
N ARG A 140 12.15 -6.65 -1.13
CA ARG A 140 12.04 -5.28 -0.60
C ARG A 140 11.11 -5.21 0.62
N LEU A 141 9.99 -5.90 0.60
CA LEU A 141 9.12 -6.02 1.77
C LEU A 141 9.79 -6.78 2.91
N ALA A 142 10.53 -7.84 2.59
CA ALA A 142 11.30 -8.60 3.59
C ALA A 142 12.37 -7.74 4.27
N HIS A 143 13.06 -6.85 3.55
CA HIS A 143 14.04 -5.94 4.13
C HIS A 143 13.40 -5.02 5.18
N TRP A 144 12.19 -4.49 4.92
CA TRP A 144 11.44 -3.73 5.90
C TRP A 144 11.14 -4.55 7.15
N ALA A 145 10.62 -5.77 6.97
CA ALA A 145 10.29 -6.66 8.08
C ALA A 145 11.53 -7.05 8.88
N LEU A 146 12.61 -7.47 8.21
CA LEU A 146 13.86 -7.84 8.86
C LEU A 146 14.41 -6.71 9.70
N ASN A 147 14.46 -5.48 9.16
CA ASN A 147 14.98 -4.34 9.91
C ASN A 147 14.04 -3.89 11.04
N LYS A 148 12.78 -3.57 10.72
CA LYS A 148 11.86 -2.88 11.63
C LYS A 148 11.11 -3.82 12.58
N THR A 149 10.79 -5.04 12.14
CA THR A 149 10.04 -6.00 12.96
C THR A 149 10.95 -6.97 13.69
N TYR A 150 12.02 -7.44 13.02
CA TYR A 150 12.91 -8.46 13.58
C TYR A 150 14.25 -7.92 14.08
N GLY A 151 14.54 -6.64 13.93
CA GLY A 151 15.73 -5.99 14.46
C GLY A 151 17.06 -6.39 13.79
N HIS A 152 17.00 -6.95 12.59
CA HIS A 152 18.22 -7.31 11.85
C HIS A 152 18.92 -6.07 11.30
N ASN A 153 20.25 -6.10 11.27
CA ASN A 153 21.06 -5.03 10.70
C ASN A 153 21.12 -5.12 9.17
N VAL A 154 19.99 -4.92 8.53
CA VAL A 154 19.82 -4.82 7.06
C VAL A 154 19.27 -3.45 6.71
N ILE A 155 19.61 -2.90 5.54
CA ILE A 155 19.04 -1.63 5.07
C ILE A 155 17.59 -1.89 4.61
N PRO A 156 16.58 -1.21 5.20
CA PRO A 156 15.17 -1.54 4.93
C PRO A 156 14.68 -1.08 3.55
N SER A 157 15.31 -0.05 2.97
CA SER A 157 14.85 0.59 1.74
C SER A 157 16.02 1.12 0.93
N GLY A 158 15.81 1.45 -0.33
CA GLY A 158 16.64 2.38 -1.07
C GLY A 158 16.59 3.80 -0.45
N PRO A 159 17.32 4.77 -1.04
CA PRO A 159 17.40 6.12 -0.50
C PRO A 159 16.02 6.75 -0.34
N LEU A 160 15.75 7.27 0.86
CA LEU A 160 14.54 8.03 1.15
C LEU A 160 14.90 9.50 1.31
N PHE A 161 14.20 10.37 0.60
CA PHE A 161 14.39 11.81 0.73
C PHE A 161 14.22 12.26 2.18
N ARG A 162 15.20 13.02 2.68
CA ARG A 162 15.21 13.57 4.04
C ARG A 162 15.03 15.08 4.04
N SER A 163 15.89 15.80 3.31
CA SER A 163 15.80 17.27 3.22
C SER A 163 16.45 17.80 1.95
N ALA A 164 16.07 19.00 1.57
CA ALA A 164 16.75 19.78 0.55
C ALA A 164 17.03 21.18 1.08
N THR A 165 18.24 21.69 0.83
CA THR A 165 18.61 23.09 1.04
C THR A 165 19.12 23.66 -0.27
N PHE A 166 18.80 24.91 -0.52
CA PHE A 166 19.10 25.58 -1.77
C PHE A 166 20.03 26.77 -1.51
N THR A 167 21.00 26.96 -2.37
CA THR A 167 21.82 28.16 -2.48
C THR A 167 21.63 28.74 -3.90
N ASP A 168 22.21 29.91 -4.20
CA ASP A 168 22.00 30.56 -5.48
C ASP A 168 22.38 29.65 -6.68
N ASN A 169 23.35 28.77 -6.52
CA ASN A 169 23.90 27.94 -7.60
C ASN A 169 23.83 26.43 -7.37
N ALA A 170 23.26 25.96 -6.24
CA ALA A 170 23.26 24.55 -5.92
C ALA A 170 22.06 24.13 -5.07
N ALA A 171 21.65 22.88 -5.23
CA ALA A 171 20.71 22.20 -4.34
C ALA A 171 21.44 21.05 -3.62
N TYR A 172 21.38 21.07 -2.30
CA TYR A 172 21.91 20.00 -1.45
C TYR A 172 20.77 19.12 -0.98
N ILE A 173 20.76 17.87 -1.47
CA ILE A 173 19.70 16.92 -1.16
C ILE A 173 20.27 15.83 -0.30
N THR A 174 19.65 15.57 0.86
CA THR A 174 20.03 14.49 1.76
C THR A 174 19.02 13.38 1.75
N PHE A 175 19.50 12.16 1.95
CA PHE A 175 18.68 10.96 1.97
C PHE A 175 19.02 10.09 3.17
N ASP A 176 18.02 9.44 3.74
CA ASP A 176 18.22 8.28 4.59
C ASP A 176 18.54 7.06 3.73
N TYR A 177 19.29 6.12 4.28
CA TYR A 177 19.71 4.88 3.59
C TYR A 177 20.49 5.08 2.27
N ALA A 178 21.27 6.14 2.20
CA ALA A 178 21.97 6.55 0.97
C ALA A 178 23.34 5.87 0.76
N LYS A 179 23.74 4.92 1.60
CA LYS A 179 25.05 4.24 1.46
C LYS A 179 25.11 3.50 0.11
N GLY A 180 26.08 3.88 -0.72
CA GLY A 180 26.24 3.32 -2.06
C GLY A 180 25.43 4.01 -3.16
N LEU A 181 24.77 5.13 -2.85
CA LEU A 181 24.11 5.96 -3.86
C LEU A 181 25.17 6.50 -4.85
N THR A 182 24.92 6.27 -6.13
CA THR A 182 25.76 6.76 -7.22
C THR A 182 24.87 7.47 -8.24
N THR A 183 25.47 8.40 -9.00
CA THR A 183 24.87 8.96 -10.22
C THR A 183 25.38 8.17 -11.42
N SER A 184 24.53 7.87 -12.36
CA SER A 184 24.87 7.30 -13.67
C SER A 184 25.06 8.41 -14.69
#